data_597ddf1e7ffec4c1fbaf719be38bbb4c
#
_entry.id   597ddf1e7ffec4c1fbaf719be38bbb4c
#
_cell.length_a   1.000
_cell.length_b   1.000
_cell.length_c   1.000
_cell.angle_alpha   90.00
_cell.angle_beta   90.00
_cell.angle_gamma   90.00
#
_symmetry.space_group_name_H-M   'P 1'
#
loop_
_entity.id
_entity.type
_entity.pdbx_description
1 polymer ?
#
loop_
_entity_poly.entity_id
_entity_poly.type
_entity_poly.pdbx_seq_one_letter_code
_entity_poly.pdbx_strand_id
1 'polypeptide(L)'
;MVVYLRPETNGIQTESVLFRVFKDPTWHSKVDLVYLANVPGAFLTDRGVVERHYSPRIRFARQGAAAFTPAMRDTFSRFFGVPFDKARVVGAYEALGLLGLDEEALFRIWVPVYDLIDIEGQLVKRVSDNLFVVNYDIPALMTKHHADSDVAAMVFRTELSYEEFRPAVDQIRSSLVKEGLLDPDKPEHRVFHWSRGPWEQLLDAHGYVYTVRDEPVDLADLAFGRFLLDKGETEQTILAALNDPFSSGRNLFTATLFDTFEGAYARFRAV
;
A
#
# COMPACT_ATOMS: atom_id res chain seq x y z
N MET A 1 13.05 -6.69 0.37
CA MET A 1 12.08 -5.86 1.12
C MET A 1 12.13 -4.45 0.56
N VAL A 2 11.01 -3.87 0.14
CA VAL A 2 10.95 -2.48 -0.30
C VAL A 2 10.40 -1.61 0.82
N VAL A 3 10.99 -0.46 1.05
CA VAL A 3 10.55 0.55 2.01
C VAL A 3 10.57 1.90 1.29
N TYR A 4 9.51 2.69 1.42
CA TYR A 4 9.54 4.08 0.95
C TYR A 4 8.92 5.03 1.98
N LEU A 5 9.49 6.25 2.06
CA LEU A 5 9.00 7.30 2.94
C LEU A 5 7.78 7.98 2.33
N ARG A 6 6.85 8.40 3.18
CA ARG A 6 5.74 9.24 2.73
C ARG A 6 6.26 10.62 2.34
N PRO A 7 5.67 11.29 1.32
CA PRO A 7 6.13 12.61 0.90
C PRO A 7 6.27 13.62 2.04
N GLU A 8 5.29 13.66 2.94
CA GLU A 8 5.26 14.58 4.08
C GLU A 8 6.28 14.27 5.18
N THR A 9 6.92 13.10 5.15
CA THR A 9 7.91 12.66 6.15
C THR A 9 9.25 12.32 5.52
N ASN A 10 9.37 12.51 4.20
CA ASN A 10 10.60 12.31 3.47
C ASN A 10 11.68 13.30 3.93
N GLY A 11 12.87 12.79 4.23
CA GLY A 11 14.01 13.62 4.62
C GLY A 11 15.02 12.93 5.52
N ILE A 12 16.18 13.59 5.65
CA ILE A 12 17.37 13.05 6.33
C ILE A 12 17.09 12.57 7.76
N GLN A 13 16.22 13.22 8.51
CA GLN A 13 15.92 12.82 9.88
C GLN A 13 15.25 11.44 9.91
N THR A 14 14.21 11.24 9.10
CA THR A 14 13.50 9.96 9.00
C THR A 14 14.40 8.86 8.45
N GLU A 15 15.14 9.13 7.37
CA GLU A 15 16.12 8.20 6.78
C GLU A 15 17.18 7.77 7.82
N SER A 16 17.70 8.73 8.59
CA SER A 16 18.70 8.46 9.62
C SER A 16 18.20 7.51 10.71
N VAL A 17 16.90 7.59 11.05
CA VAL A 17 16.31 6.64 12.01
C VAL A 17 16.33 5.23 11.44
N LEU A 18 15.89 5.04 10.18
CA LEU A 18 15.88 3.74 9.53
C LEU A 18 17.31 3.15 9.46
N PHE A 19 18.28 3.96 9.05
CA PHE A 19 19.67 3.50 8.92
C PHE A 19 20.30 3.15 10.27
N ARG A 20 19.99 3.88 11.34
CA ARG A 20 20.49 3.55 12.67
C ARG A 20 19.95 2.21 13.16
N VAL A 21 18.68 1.92 12.93
CA VAL A 21 18.08 0.63 13.27
C VAL A 21 18.77 -0.49 12.51
N PHE A 22 18.96 -0.39 11.21
CA PHE A 22 19.61 -1.44 10.43
C PHE A 22 21.14 -1.55 10.67
N LYS A 23 21.77 -0.54 11.27
CA LYS A 23 23.17 -0.62 11.77
C LYS A 23 23.28 -1.25 13.14
N ASP A 24 22.19 -1.45 13.87
CA ASP A 24 22.20 -2.17 15.14
C ASP A 24 22.74 -3.61 14.93
N PRO A 25 23.57 -4.15 15.83
CA PRO A 25 24.12 -5.50 15.72
C PRO A 25 23.07 -6.59 15.48
N THR A 26 21.84 -6.40 15.95
CA THR A 26 20.72 -7.32 15.75
C THR A 26 20.36 -7.51 14.26
N TRP A 27 20.49 -6.45 13.45
CA TRP A 27 20.07 -6.42 12.06
C TRP A 27 21.21 -6.33 11.06
N HIS A 28 22.34 -5.73 11.43
CA HIS A 28 23.46 -5.43 10.53
C HIS A 28 23.96 -6.63 9.71
N SER A 29 23.93 -7.84 10.28
CA SER A 29 24.36 -9.07 9.57
C SER A 29 23.24 -9.76 8.79
N LYS A 30 22.01 -9.27 8.89
CA LYS A 30 20.81 -9.92 8.32
C LYS A 30 20.15 -9.08 7.24
N VAL A 31 20.44 -7.78 7.19
CA VAL A 31 19.74 -6.83 6.34
C VAL A 31 20.76 -5.90 5.66
N ASP A 32 20.84 -5.95 4.34
CA ASP A 32 21.72 -5.11 3.53
C ASP A 32 20.89 -4.08 2.76
N LEU A 33 21.25 -2.80 2.85
CA LEU A 33 20.71 -1.78 1.95
C LEU A 33 21.37 -1.94 0.57
N VAL A 34 20.59 -2.27 -0.46
CA VAL A 34 21.07 -2.51 -1.83
C VAL A 34 20.61 -1.44 -2.82
N TYR A 35 19.63 -0.62 -2.45
CA TYR A 35 19.14 0.50 -3.26
C TYR A 35 18.67 1.62 -2.35
N LEU A 36 19.00 2.85 -2.72
CA LEU A 36 18.47 4.08 -2.13
C LEU A 36 18.39 5.14 -3.23
N ALA A 37 17.23 5.71 -3.40
CA ALA A 37 17.02 6.87 -4.26
C ALA A 37 15.97 7.80 -3.66
N ASN A 38 16.19 9.10 -3.82
CA ASN A 38 15.12 10.07 -3.63
C ASN A 38 14.49 10.31 -5.01
N VAL A 39 13.28 9.77 -5.20
CA VAL A 39 12.55 9.85 -6.48
C VAL A 39 11.78 11.16 -6.52
N PRO A 40 12.08 12.06 -7.48
CA PRO A 40 11.44 13.37 -7.55
C PRO A 40 9.92 13.25 -7.76
N GLY A 41 9.15 14.10 -7.06
CA GLY A 41 7.70 14.15 -7.20
C GLY A 41 7.24 14.46 -8.62
N ALA A 42 7.93 15.36 -9.32
CA ALA A 42 7.69 15.64 -10.74
C ALA A 42 7.81 14.37 -11.60
N PHE A 43 8.85 13.56 -11.37
CA PHE A 43 9.07 12.31 -12.09
C PHE A 43 7.93 11.29 -11.84
N LEU A 44 7.49 11.15 -10.57
CA LEU A 44 6.39 10.26 -10.20
C LEU A 44 5.07 10.71 -10.84
N THR A 45 4.81 12.01 -10.85
CA THR A 45 3.61 12.61 -11.43
C THR A 45 3.58 12.48 -12.96
N ASP A 46 4.66 12.86 -13.65
CA ASP A 46 4.75 12.80 -15.12
C ASP A 46 4.56 11.37 -15.65
N ARG A 47 4.98 10.39 -14.88
CA ARG A 47 4.86 8.97 -15.24
C ARG A 47 3.60 8.30 -14.70
N GLY A 48 2.75 9.01 -13.94
CA GLY A 48 1.54 8.46 -13.32
C GLY A 48 1.83 7.26 -12.40
N VAL A 49 2.95 7.28 -11.67
CA VAL A 49 3.39 6.15 -10.83
C VAL A 49 2.42 5.92 -9.70
N VAL A 50 2.02 6.99 -9.02
CA VAL A 50 1.12 6.93 -7.86
C VAL A 50 -0.25 6.44 -8.28
N GLU A 51 -0.78 6.93 -9.41
CA GLU A 51 -2.06 6.51 -9.97
C GLU A 51 -2.06 5.01 -10.30
N ARG A 52 -0.99 4.49 -10.90
CA ARG A 52 -0.87 3.05 -11.18
C ARG A 52 -0.75 2.23 -9.91
N HIS A 53 0.08 2.67 -8.97
CA HIS A 53 0.31 1.98 -7.70
C HIS A 53 -0.98 1.84 -6.88
N TYR A 54 -1.80 2.90 -6.84
CA TYR A 54 -3.09 2.90 -6.13
C TYR A 54 -4.29 2.60 -7.03
N SER A 55 -4.10 2.16 -8.29
CA SER A 55 -5.17 2.00 -9.27
C SER A 55 -6.36 1.17 -8.77
N PRO A 56 -6.20 0.04 -8.05
CA PRO A 56 -7.34 -0.70 -7.52
C PRO A 56 -8.15 0.13 -6.51
N ARG A 57 -7.46 0.83 -5.60
CA ARG A 57 -8.12 1.66 -4.58
C ARG A 57 -8.79 2.90 -5.20
N ILE A 58 -8.16 3.53 -6.18
CA ILE A 58 -8.73 4.66 -6.94
C ILE A 58 -10.00 4.22 -7.68
N ARG A 59 -10.01 3.02 -8.28
CA ARG A 59 -11.19 2.45 -8.92
C ARG A 59 -12.38 2.40 -7.95
N PHE A 60 -12.19 1.84 -6.77
CA PHE A 60 -13.24 1.77 -5.74
C PHE A 60 -13.63 3.16 -5.20
N ALA A 61 -12.66 4.07 -5.01
CA ALA A 61 -12.91 5.45 -4.58
C ALA A 61 -13.76 6.24 -5.60
N ARG A 62 -13.71 5.87 -6.89
CA ARG A 62 -14.53 6.49 -7.97
C ARG A 62 -15.85 5.78 -8.18
N GLN A 63 -15.89 4.45 -8.15
CA GLN A 63 -17.06 3.66 -8.54
C GLN A 63 -17.96 3.28 -7.37
N GLY A 64 -17.49 3.39 -6.13
CA GLY A 64 -18.26 3.04 -4.93
C GLY A 64 -18.86 1.63 -5.00
N ALA A 65 -20.17 1.54 -4.78
CA ALA A 65 -20.91 0.27 -4.79
C ALA A 65 -20.73 -0.57 -6.05
N ALA A 66 -20.53 0.06 -7.21
CA ALA A 66 -20.43 -0.63 -8.50
C ALA A 66 -19.17 -1.51 -8.61
N ALA A 67 -18.10 -1.18 -7.85
CA ALA A 67 -16.86 -1.95 -7.85
C ALA A 67 -16.91 -3.21 -6.96
N PHE A 68 -17.91 -3.34 -6.08
CA PHE A 68 -17.98 -4.45 -5.11
C PHE A 68 -18.41 -5.76 -5.77
N THR A 69 -17.61 -6.79 -5.55
CA THR A 69 -17.96 -8.17 -5.92
C THR A 69 -19.05 -8.74 -4.99
N PRO A 70 -19.77 -9.81 -5.38
CA PRO A 70 -20.74 -10.45 -4.48
C PRO A 70 -20.17 -10.80 -3.11
N ALA A 71 -18.97 -11.39 -3.05
CA ALA A 71 -18.32 -11.77 -1.79
C ALA A 71 -18.00 -10.54 -0.90
N MET A 72 -17.58 -9.42 -1.49
CA MET A 72 -17.36 -8.17 -0.76
C MET A 72 -18.68 -7.59 -0.22
N ARG A 73 -19.78 -7.68 -0.98
CA ARG A 73 -21.11 -7.23 -0.53
C ARG A 73 -21.63 -8.07 0.64
N ASP A 74 -21.38 -9.38 0.63
CA ASP A 74 -21.72 -10.28 1.73
C ASP A 74 -20.90 -9.95 2.99
N THR A 75 -19.63 -9.66 2.83
CA THR A 75 -18.75 -9.25 3.95
C THR A 75 -19.20 -7.92 4.54
N PHE A 76 -19.51 -6.93 3.71
CA PHE A 76 -20.08 -5.65 4.13
C PHE A 76 -21.37 -5.87 4.93
N SER A 77 -22.32 -6.66 4.39
CA SER A 77 -23.63 -6.86 5.01
C SER A 77 -23.51 -7.55 6.38
N ARG A 78 -22.61 -8.52 6.49
CA ARG A 78 -22.34 -9.21 7.77
C ARG A 78 -21.74 -8.29 8.83
N PHE A 79 -20.80 -7.42 8.41
CA PHE A 79 -20.12 -6.53 9.35
C PHE A 79 -21.02 -5.42 9.86
N PHE A 80 -21.69 -4.71 8.95
CA PHE A 80 -22.50 -3.54 9.32
C PHE A 80 -23.93 -3.91 9.76
N GLY A 81 -24.38 -5.16 9.58
CA GLY A 81 -25.75 -5.59 9.88
C GLY A 81 -26.81 -4.97 8.96
N VAL A 82 -26.39 -4.44 7.79
CA VAL A 82 -27.27 -3.80 6.82
C VAL A 82 -27.09 -4.49 5.47
N PRO A 83 -28.17 -4.92 4.77
CA PRO A 83 -28.06 -5.45 3.42
C PRO A 83 -27.39 -4.44 2.49
N PHE A 84 -26.42 -4.89 1.69
CA PHE A 84 -25.64 -4.00 0.81
C PHE A 84 -26.51 -3.18 -0.15
N ASP A 85 -27.58 -3.80 -0.69
CA ASP A 85 -28.54 -3.16 -1.60
C ASP A 85 -29.45 -2.11 -0.95
N LYS A 86 -29.50 -2.08 0.40
CA LYS A 86 -30.21 -1.09 1.20
C LYS A 86 -29.31 0.04 1.70
N ALA A 87 -28.01 -0.17 1.64
CA ALA A 87 -27.01 0.80 2.07
C ALA A 87 -26.67 1.78 0.93
N ARG A 88 -26.45 3.04 1.28
CA ARG A 88 -25.88 4.03 0.35
C ARG A 88 -24.37 3.95 0.39
N VAL A 89 -23.78 3.14 -0.47
CA VAL A 89 -22.33 2.94 -0.57
C VAL A 89 -21.80 3.78 -1.73
N VAL A 90 -21.01 4.81 -1.42
CA VAL A 90 -20.45 5.75 -2.39
C VAL A 90 -18.93 5.69 -2.40
N GLY A 91 -18.30 6.04 -3.51
CA GLY A 91 -16.86 6.24 -3.56
C GLY A 91 -16.45 7.57 -2.91
N ALA A 92 -15.19 7.67 -2.51
CA ALA A 92 -14.68 8.88 -1.84
C ALA A 92 -14.89 10.16 -2.66
N TYR A 93 -14.69 10.10 -3.98
CA TYR A 93 -14.84 11.28 -4.85
C TYR A 93 -16.31 11.74 -4.96
N GLU A 94 -17.28 10.82 -4.96
CA GLU A 94 -18.69 11.18 -4.86
C GLU A 94 -19.03 11.77 -3.49
N ALA A 95 -18.45 11.20 -2.42
CA ALA A 95 -18.68 11.66 -1.06
C ALA A 95 -18.23 13.11 -0.82
N LEU A 96 -17.13 13.57 -1.45
CA LEU A 96 -16.68 14.96 -1.39
C LEU A 96 -17.81 15.93 -1.81
N GLY A 97 -18.39 15.70 -3.00
CA GLY A 97 -19.49 16.53 -3.50
C GLY A 97 -20.75 16.39 -2.66
N LEU A 98 -21.09 15.18 -2.23
CA LEU A 98 -22.29 14.89 -1.44
C LEU A 98 -22.27 15.56 -0.07
N LEU A 99 -21.10 15.60 0.60
CA LEU A 99 -20.93 16.14 1.94
C LEU A 99 -20.47 17.60 1.95
N GLY A 100 -20.07 18.14 0.80
CA GLY A 100 -19.51 19.49 0.67
C GLY A 100 -18.17 19.62 1.42
N LEU A 101 -17.34 18.57 1.40
CA LEU A 101 -16.06 18.50 2.09
C LEU A 101 -14.90 18.55 1.10
N ASP A 102 -13.76 19.03 1.56
CA ASP A 102 -12.47 18.80 0.89
C ASP A 102 -11.88 17.42 1.25
N GLU A 103 -10.79 17.05 0.60
CA GLU A 103 -10.15 15.75 0.72
C GLU A 103 -9.66 15.46 2.15
N GLU A 104 -9.07 16.47 2.78
CA GLU A 104 -8.53 16.35 4.13
C GLU A 104 -9.65 16.28 5.18
N ALA A 105 -10.74 17.05 5.02
CA ALA A 105 -11.89 16.99 5.90
C ALA A 105 -12.60 15.64 5.83
N LEU A 106 -12.77 15.06 4.62
CA LEU A 106 -13.31 13.71 4.46
C LEU A 106 -12.43 12.66 5.14
N PHE A 107 -11.11 12.77 4.97
CA PHE A 107 -10.16 11.88 5.62
C PHE A 107 -10.24 11.93 7.14
N ARG A 108 -10.41 13.14 7.72
CA ARG A 108 -10.45 13.38 9.17
C ARG A 108 -11.77 13.03 9.85
N ILE A 109 -12.84 12.69 9.12
CA ILE A 109 -14.08 12.25 9.76
C ILE A 109 -13.74 11.09 10.71
N TRP A 110 -13.90 11.33 12.01
CA TRP A 110 -13.73 10.28 13.01
C TRP A 110 -14.96 9.39 13.05
N VAL A 111 -14.74 8.09 13.12
CA VAL A 111 -15.78 7.09 13.39
C VAL A 111 -15.24 6.05 14.37
N PRO A 112 -16.07 5.42 15.17
CA PRO A 112 -15.65 4.32 16.04
C PRO A 112 -15.23 3.10 15.20
N VAL A 113 -14.44 2.21 15.77
CA VAL A 113 -13.85 1.05 15.09
C VAL A 113 -14.89 0.12 14.45
N TYR A 114 -16.08 0.01 15.01
CA TYR A 114 -17.17 -0.80 14.46
C TYR A 114 -17.89 -0.15 13.27
N ASP A 115 -17.55 1.09 12.93
CA ASP A 115 -18.00 1.79 11.73
C ASP A 115 -16.91 1.88 10.64
N LEU A 116 -15.83 1.12 10.80
CA LEU A 116 -14.71 1.05 9.86
C LEU A 116 -14.30 -0.41 9.61
N ILE A 117 -14.23 -0.81 8.36
CA ILE A 117 -13.75 -2.14 7.96
C ILE A 117 -12.82 -2.04 6.73
N ASP A 118 -11.84 -2.95 6.67
CA ASP A 118 -11.11 -3.27 5.45
C ASP A 118 -11.76 -4.51 4.78
N ILE A 119 -12.23 -4.34 3.55
CA ILE A 119 -12.80 -5.42 2.73
C ILE A 119 -11.89 -5.62 1.52
N GLU A 120 -11.06 -6.65 1.53
CA GLU A 120 -10.12 -6.96 0.45
C GLU A 120 -9.24 -5.76 0.07
N GLY A 121 -8.69 -5.06 1.07
CA GLY A 121 -7.84 -3.87 0.88
C GLY A 121 -8.61 -2.59 0.57
N GLN A 122 -9.94 -2.60 0.66
CA GLN A 122 -10.78 -1.41 0.48
C GLN A 122 -11.34 -0.96 1.83
N LEU A 123 -10.94 0.23 2.27
CA LEU A 123 -11.43 0.81 3.52
C LEU A 123 -12.85 1.33 3.34
N VAL A 124 -13.78 0.88 4.15
CA VAL A 124 -15.17 1.34 4.17
C VAL A 124 -15.49 1.95 5.51
N LYS A 125 -15.92 3.22 5.50
CA LYS A 125 -16.27 4.00 6.67
C LYS A 125 -17.76 4.34 6.65
N ARG A 126 -18.51 4.00 7.72
CA ARG A 126 -19.88 4.49 7.90
C ARG A 126 -19.83 5.89 8.49
N VAL A 127 -20.25 6.91 7.72
CA VAL A 127 -20.19 8.33 8.12
C VAL A 127 -21.54 8.85 8.65
N SER A 128 -22.63 8.14 8.38
CA SER A 128 -23.95 8.36 8.99
C SER A 128 -24.78 7.06 8.94
N ASP A 129 -26.02 7.10 9.44
CA ASP A 129 -26.88 5.91 9.60
C ASP A 129 -26.95 5.02 8.36
N ASN A 130 -26.95 5.60 7.17
CA ASN A 130 -27.05 4.86 5.92
C ASN A 130 -26.05 5.33 4.84
N LEU A 131 -24.98 6.05 5.18
CA LEU A 131 -23.99 6.51 4.24
C LEU A 131 -22.63 5.87 4.55
N PHE A 132 -22.10 5.12 3.59
CA PHE A 132 -20.82 4.42 3.67
C PHE A 132 -19.89 4.94 2.59
N VAL A 133 -18.68 5.34 2.95
CA VAL A 133 -17.68 5.89 2.04
C VAL A 133 -16.54 4.92 1.86
N VAL A 134 -16.25 4.58 0.59
CA VAL A 134 -15.19 3.63 0.22
C VAL A 134 -13.91 4.40 -0.10
N ASN A 135 -12.79 3.96 0.48
CA ASN A 135 -11.45 4.52 0.28
C ASN A 135 -11.41 6.04 0.49
N TYR A 136 -12.00 6.47 1.59
CA TYR A 136 -12.12 7.86 2.00
C TYR A 136 -10.77 8.60 2.14
N ASP A 137 -9.66 7.87 2.23
CA ASP A 137 -8.29 8.36 2.35
C ASP A 137 -7.62 8.62 0.99
N ILE A 138 -8.13 8.04 -0.10
CA ILE A 138 -7.51 8.14 -1.43
C ILE A 138 -7.45 9.58 -1.95
N PRO A 139 -8.52 10.41 -1.89
CA PRO A 139 -8.39 11.79 -2.35
C PRO A 139 -7.29 12.57 -1.63
N ALA A 140 -7.23 12.48 -0.29
CA ALA A 140 -6.20 13.15 0.51
C ALA A 140 -4.79 12.58 0.25
N LEU A 141 -4.67 11.27 -0.04
CA LEU A 141 -3.40 10.66 -0.43
C LEU A 141 -2.94 11.23 -1.78
N MET A 142 -3.84 11.31 -2.75
CA MET A 142 -3.50 11.81 -4.10
C MET A 142 -3.07 13.28 -4.08
N THR A 143 -3.68 14.12 -3.25
CA THR A 143 -3.28 15.54 -3.13
C THR A 143 -1.90 15.75 -2.50
N LYS A 144 -1.39 14.77 -1.74
CA LYS A 144 -0.04 14.81 -1.14
C LYS A 144 1.08 14.43 -2.11
N HIS A 145 0.73 13.75 -3.20
CA HIS A 145 1.67 13.36 -4.25
C HIS A 145 1.59 14.36 -5.40
N HIS A 146 2.45 15.37 -5.37
CA HIS A 146 2.55 16.41 -6.38
C HIS A 146 4.02 16.62 -6.80
N ALA A 147 4.26 17.46 -7.80
CA ALA A 147 5.58 17.63 -8.39
C ALA A 147 6.71 18.01 -7.40
N ASP A 148 6.36 18.69 -6.31
CA ASP A 148 7.32 19.11 -5.29
C ASP A 148 7.43 18.12 -4.10
N SER A 149 6.82 16.94 -4.20
CA SER A 149 6.78 15.95 -3.12
C SER A 149 7.58 14.69 -3.46
N ASP A 150 8.87 14.70 -3.16
CA ASP A 150 9.78 13.58 -3.39
C ASP A 150 9.49 12.39 -2.48
N VAL A 151 9.89 11.20 -2.92
CA VAL A 151 9.76 9.94 -2.18
C VAL A 151 11.11 9.26 -2.09
N ALA A 152 11.65 9.08 -0.88
CA ALA A 152 12.81 8.22 -0.69
C ALA A 152 12.40 6.75 -0.74
N ALA A 153 12.94 6.02 -1.70
CA ALA A 153 12.73 4.60 -1.89
C ALA A 153 14.00 3.81 -1.56
N MET A 154 13.85 2.73 -0.80
CA MET A 154 14.93 1.87 -0.33
C MET A 154 14.60 0.41 -0.62
N VAL A 155 15.61 -0.37 -1.01
CA VAL A 155 15.50 -1.83 -1.10
C VAL A 155 16.50 -2.45 -0.14
N PHE A 156 15.99 -3.31 0.74
CA PHE A 156 16.79 -4.10 1.65
C PHE A 156 16.81 -5.57 1.21
N ARG A 157 18.01 -6.10 1.01
CA ARG A 157 18.23 -7.52 0.79
C ARG A 157 18.30 -8.24 2.13
N THR A 158 17.54 -9.31 2.29
CA THR A 158 17.46 -10.09 3.51
C THR A 158 16.95 -11.49 3.22
N GLU A 159 17.40 -12.48 4.01
CA GLU A 159 16.86 -13.84 4.04
C GLU A 159 15.72 -13.99 5.07
N LEU A 160 15.43 -12.92 5.82
CA LEU A 160 14.34 -12.93 6.78
C LEU A 160 12.99 -13.02 6.06
N SER A 161 12.08 -13.81 6.58
CA SER A 161 10.67 -13.76 6.22
C SER A 161 10.07 -12.40 6.58
N TYR A 162 8.90 -12.08 6.03
CA TYR A 162 8.20 -10.83 6.38
C TYR A 162 7.86 -10.74 7.87
N GLU A 163 7.52 -11.87 8.52
CA GLU A 163 7.26 -11.93 9.96
C GLU A 163 8.51 -11.68 10.79
N GLU A 164 9.65 -12.26 10.38
CA GLU A 164 10.94 -12.05 11.04
C GLU A 164 11.51 -10.64 10.83
N PHE A 165 11.10 -9.94 9.77
CA PHE A 165 11.46 -8.54 9.51
C PHE A 165 10.63 -7.56 10.36
N ARG A 166 9.41 -7.94 10.76
CA ARG A 166 8.49 -7.08 11.51
C ARG A 166 9.10 -6.46 12.79
N PRO A 167 9.88 -7.17 13.62
CA PRO A 167 10.54 -6.54 14.78
C PRO A 167 11.48 -5.38 14.43
N ALA A 168 12.11 -5.38 13.23
CA ALA A 168 12.88 -4.23 12.77
C ALA A 168 11.95 -3.02 12.48
N VAL A 169 10.79 -3.26 11.89
CA VAL A 169 9.77 -2.23 11.66
C VAL A 169 9.26 -1.65 12.98
N ASP A 170 9.00 -2.50 13.98
CA ASP A 170 8.57 -2.07 15.32
C ASP A 170 9.66 -1.24 16.02
N GLN A 171 10.93 -1.59 15.82
CA GLN A 171 12.06 -0.81 16.34
C GLN A 171 12.20 0.54 15.63
N ILE A 172 12.00 0.60 14.29
CA ILE A 172 11.94 1.85 13.55
C ILE A 172 10.81 2.73 14.08
N ARG A 173 9.60 2.17 14.22
CA ARG A 173 8.45 2.89 14.78
C ARG A 173 8.78 3.48 16.16
N SER A 174 9.31 2.67 17.06
CA SER A 174 9.68 3.10 18.42
C SER A 174 10.72 4.22 18.40
N SER A 175 11.69 4.15 17.49
CA SER A 175 12.73 5.17 17.33
C SER A 175 12.15 6.48 16.76
N LEU A 176 11.23 6.39 15.79
CA LEU A 176 10.53 7.56 15.24
C LEU A 176 9.70 8.28 16.30
N VAL A 177 8.99 7.52 17.14
CA VAL A 177 8.22 8.08 18.27
C VAL A 177 9.17 8.77 19.27
N LYS A 178 10.27 8.12 19.62
CA LYS A 178 11.27 8.68 20.55
C LYS A 178 11.87 10.00 20.06
N GLU A 179 12.04 10.15 18.75
CA GLU A 179 12.61 11.36 18.14
C GLU A 179 11.54 12.41 17.77
N GLY A 180 10.25 12.17 18.10
CA GLY A 180 9.16 13.09 17.81
C GLY A 180 8.78 13.19 16.33
N LEU A 181 9.21 12.21 15.51
CA LEU A 181 8.90 12.13 14.07
C LEU A 181 7.61 11.36 13.79
N LEU A 182 7.09 10.64 14.78
CA LEU A 182 5.81 9.94 14.74
C LEU A 182 5.06 10.12 16.05
N ASP A 183 3.81 10.51 15.97
CA ASP A 183 2.89 10.53 17.11
C ASP A 183 2.71 9.08 17.64
N PRO A 184 2.88 8.83 18.97
CA PRO A 184 2.74 7.49 19.55
C PRO A 184 1.39 6.81 19.27
N ASP A 185 0.31 7.60 19.11
CA ASP A 185 -1.04 7.11 18.83
C ASP A 185 -1.27 6.84 17.33
N LYS A 186 -0.28 7.08 16.48
CA LYS A 186 -0.34 6.85 15.04
C LYS A 186 0.46 5.62 14.62
N PRO A 187 0.00 4.88 13.62
CA PRO A 187 0.75 3.75 13.07
C PRO A 187 1.90 4.22 12.17
N GLU A 188 2.91 3.37 12.01
CA GLU A 188 4.12 3.63 11.22
C GLU A 188 3.86 3.99 9.76
N HIS A 189 2.78 3.48 9.17
CA HIS A 189 2.44 3.76 7.77
C HIS A 189 2.10 5.24 7.50
N ARG A 190 2.03 6.07 8.53
CA ARG A 190 1.99 7.53 8.42
C ARG A 190 3.33 8.13 8.02
N VAL A 191 4.43 7.45 8.31
CA VAL A 191 5.80 7.92 8.05
C VAL A 191 6.41 7.17 6.87
N PHE A 192 6.30 5.85 6.87
CA PHE A 192 6.87 5.02 5.82
C PHE A 192 5.96 3.85 5.49
N HIS A 193 6.11 3.34 4.28
CA HIS A 193 5.54 2.08 3.85
C HIS A 193 6.65 1.01 3.83
N TRP A 194 6.29 -0.23 4.09
CA TRP A 194 7.12 -1.41 3.86
C TRP A 194 6.29 -2.53 3.26
N SER A 195 6.86 -3.24 2.30
CA SER A 195 6.18 -4.35 1.62
C SER A 195 5.98 -5.52 2.58
N ARG A 196 4.77 -6.05 2.68
CA ARG A 196 4.38 -7.09 3.62
C ARG A 196 4.10 -8.44 2.96
N GLY A 197 4.32 -8.56 1.66
CA GLY A 197 4.12 -9.79 0.91
C GLY A 197 4.76 -9.73 -0.46
N PRO A 198 4.93 -10.89 -1.14
CA PRO A 198 5.66 -10.95 -2.42
C PRO A 198 5.05 -10.09 -3.52
N TRP A 199 3.72 -10.10 -3.69
CA TRP A 199 3.03 -9.30 -4.70
C TRP A 199 3.04 -7.80 -4.39
N GLU A 200 2.89 -7.43 -3.11
CA GLU A 200 3.02 -6.03 -2.68
C GLU A 200 4.45 -5.54 -2.90
N GLN A 201 5.47 -6.36 -2.58
CA GLN A 201 6.87 -6.03 -2.84
C GLN A 201 7.16 -5.85 -4.33
N LEU A 202 6.57 -6.67 -5.19
CA LEU A 202 6.75 -6.54 -6.63
C LEU A 202 6.11 -5.26 -7.17
N LEU A 203 4.91 -4.91 -6.69
CA LEU A 203 4.23 -3.67 -7.02
C LEU A 203 5.05 -2.45 -6.57
N ASP A 204 5.53 -2.45 -5.32
CA ASP A 204 6.33 -1.37 -4.75
C ASP A 204 7.64 -1.18 -5.53
N ALA A 205 8.35 -2.28 -5.83
CA ALA A 205 9.60 -2.22 -6.58
C ALA A 205 9.38 -1.70 -8.00
N HIS A 206 8.38 -2.22 -8.71
CA HIS A 206 8.05 -1.78 -10.07
C HIS A 206 7.60 -0.31 -10.12
N GLY A 207 7.02 0.21 -9.03
CA GLY A 207 6.62 1.61 -8.91
C GLY A 207 7.74 2.57 -8.54
N TYR A 208 8.64 2.19 -7.63
CA TYR A 208 9.56 3.11 -6.98
C TYR A 208 11.06 2.79 -7.15
N VAL A 209 11.42 1.69 -7.83
CA VAL A 209 12.82 1.33 -8.06
C VAL A 209 13.17 1.56 -9.54
N TYR A 210 14.20 2.36 -9.78
CA TYR A 210 14.63 2.78 -11.11
C TYR A 210 16.12 2.52 -11.31
N THR A 211 16.50 2.25 -12.55
CA THR A 211 17.89 2.15 -12.97
C THR A 211 18.53 3.53 -13.02
N VAL A 212 19.85 3.58 -13.20
CA VAL A 212 20.60 4.84 -13.41
C VAL A 212 20.21 5.57 -14.71
N ARG A 213 19.37 4.97 -15.55
CA ARG A 213 18.82 5.55 -16.78
C ARG A 213 17.39 6.03 -16.63
N ASP A 214 16.89 6.09 -15.40
CA ASP A 214 15.51 6.46 -15.07
C ASP A 214 14.45 5.50 -15.70
N GLU A 215 14.84 4.26 -15.96
CA GLU A 215 13.94 3.21 -16.40
C GLU A 215 13.50 2.35 -15.20
N PRO A 216 12.25 1.89 -15.15
CA PRO A 216 11.84 0.92 -14.12
C PRO A 216 12.76 -0.32 -14.14
N VAL A 217 13.03 -0.88 -12.97
CA VAL A 217 13.79 -2.15 -12.88
C VAL A 217 12.98 -3.26 -13.53
N ASP A 218 13.65 -4.10 -14.33
CA ASP A 218 13.04 -5.25 -14.98
C ASP A 218 12.50 -6.27 -13.96
N LEU A 219 11.36 -6.89 -14.27
CA LEU A 219 10.80 -7.94 -13.41
C LEU A 219 11.80 -9.07 -13.13
N ALA A 220 12.65 -9.41 -14.10
CA ALA A 220 13.71 -10.41 -13.95
C ALA A 220 14.80 -10.04 -12.94
N ASP A 221 14.97 -8.76 -12.63
CA ASP A 221 15.95 -8.29 -11.64
C ASP A 221 15.38 -8.24 -10.22
N LEU A 222 14.06 -8.39 -10.08
CA LEU A 222 13.37 -8.49 -8.82
C LEU A 222 13.22 -9.96 -8.39
N ALA A 223 13.55 -10.30 -7.16
CA ALA A 223 13.61 -11.69 -6.69
C ALA A 223 12.30 -12.46 -6.94
N PHE A 224 11.15 -11.86 -6.59
CA PHE A 224 9.85 -12.50 -6.81
C PHE A 224 9.44 -12.48 -8.29
N GLY A 225 9.77 -11.42 -9.03
CA GLY A 225 9.55 -11.36 -10.49
C GLY A 225 10.27 -12.47 -11.22
N ARG A 226 11.57 -12.66 -10.93
CA ARG A 226 12.38 -13.77 -11.47
C ARG A 226 11.77 -15.13 -11.12
N PHE A 227 11.40 -15.32 -9.86
CA PHE A 227 10.76 -16.54 -9.40
C PHE A 227 9.49 -16.87 -10.22
N LEU A 228 8.64 -15.89 -10.50
CA LEU A 228 7.43 -16.06 -11.32
C LEU A 228 7.77 -16.43 -12.77
N LEU A 229 8.76 -15.77 -13.37
CA LEU A 229 9.26 -16.09 -14.72
C LEU A 229 9.84 -17.51 -14.78
N ASP A 230 10.59 -17.94 -13.77
CA ASP A 230 11.14 -19.31 -13.66
C ASP A 230 10.04 -20.37 -13.50
N LYS A 231 8.89 -20.00 -12.92
CA LYS A 231 7.67 -20.86 -12.88
C LYS A 231 6.91 -20.89 -14.20
N GLY A 232 7.35 -20.14 -15.22
CA GLY A 232 6.76 -20.11 -16.55
C GLY A 232 5.69 -19.04 -16.76
N GLU A 233 5.54 -18.09 -15.82
CA GLU A 233 4.67 -16.93 -16.02
C GLU A 233 5.28 -15.98 -17.03
N THR A 234 4.44 -15.25 -17.78
CA THR A 234 4.91 -14.20 -18.69
C THR A 234 4.91 -12.84 -17.99
N GLU A 235 5.76 -11.92 -18.44
CA GLU A 235 5.73 -10.53 -17.95
C GLU A 235 4.33 -9.91 -18.09
N GLN A 236 3.65 -10.17 -19.21
CA GLN A 236 2.29 -9.68 -19.44
C GLN A 236 1.32 -10.18 -18.36
N THR A 237 1.39 -11.46 -17.98
CA THR A 237 0.56 -12.05 -16.92
C THR A 237 0.85 -11.41 -15.58
N ILE A 238 2.12 -11.21 -15.26
CA ILE A 238 2.56 -10.59 -14.00
C ILE A 238 2.08 -9.13 -13.93
N LEU A 239 2.30 -8.35 -14.99
CA LEU A 239 1.87 -6.94 -15.04
C LEU A 239 0.34 -6.80 -15.01
N ALA A 240 -0.39 -7.72 -15.63
CA ALA A 240 -1.85 -7.75 -15.55
C ALA A 240 -2.32 -7.96 -14.11
N ALA A 241 -1.69 -8.88 -13.36
CA ALA A 241 -2.01 -9.13 -11.95
C ALA A 241 -1.64 -7.95 -11.04
N LEU A 242 -0.56 -7.21 -11.34
CA LEU A 242 -0.22 -5.97 -10.61
C LEU A 242 -1.24 -4.85 -10.87
N ASN A 243 -1.75 -4.71 -12.10
CA ASN A 243 -2.71 -3.68 -12.48
C ASN A 243 -4.13 -3.97 -12.00
N ASP A 244 -4.57 -5.23 -12.02
CA ASP A 244 -5.85 -5.67 -11.46
C ASP A 244 -5.66 -6.94 -10.60
N PRO A 245 -5.38 -6.73 -9.30
CA PRO A 245 -5.10 -7.83 -8.38
C PRO A 245 -6.35 -8.60 -7.94
N PHE A 246 -7.54 -8.23 -8.44
CA PHE A 246 -8.77 -8.88 -8.05
C PHE A 246 -9.06 -10.08 -8.95
N SER A 247 -9.13 -11.26 -8.34
CA SER A 247 -9.57 -12.46 -9.00
C SER A 247 -10.48 -13.26 -8.08
N SER A 248 -11.57 -13.79 -8.62
CA SER A 248 -12.61 -14.51 -7.85
C SER A 248 -13.09 -13.74 -6.60
N GLY A 249 -13.03 -12.41 -6.64
CA GLY A 249 -13.48 -11.55 -5.54
C GLY A 249 -12.47 -11.36 -4.40
N ARG A 250 -11.25 -11.87 -4.54
CA ARG A 250 -10.15 -11.67 -3.59
C ARG A 250 -9.08 -10.77 -4.17
N ASN A 251 -8.50 -9.94 -3.32
CA ASN A 251 -7.35 -9.12 -3.66
C ASN A 251 -6.06 -9.91 -3.42
N LEU A 252 -5.28 -10.12 -4.48
CA LEU A 252 -4.02 -10.86 -4.45
C LEU A 252 -3.01 -10.29 -3.45
N PHE A 253 -2.91 -8.98 -3.33
CA PHE A 253 -1.99 -8.34 -2.37
C PHE A 253 -2.37 -8.69 -0.93
N THR A 254 -3.65 -8.57 -0.58
CA THR A 254 -4.15 -8.93 0.75
C THR A 254 -4.06 -10.42 1.02
N ALA A 255 -4.35 -11.25 0.03
CA ALA A 255 -4.34 -12.71 0.17
C ALA A 255 -2.93 -13.29 0.36
N THR A 256 -1.88 -12.56 -0.03
CA THR A 256 -0.48 -13.01 0.04
C THR A 256 0.37 -12.25 1.06
N LEU A 257 -0.27 -11.52 1.99
CA LEU A 257 0.43 -10.88 3.10
C LEU A 257 1.20 -11.91 3.93
N PHE A 258 2.46 -11.60 4.21
CA PHE A 258 3.39 -12.44 4.98
C PHE A 258 3.66 -13.83 4.40
N ASP A 259 3.27 -14.07 3.16
CA ASP A 259 3.43 -15.37 2.50
C ASP A 259 4.87 -15.57 1.99
N THR A 260 5.23 -16.82 1.73
CA THR A 260 6.45 -17.16 0.98
C THR A 260 6.21 -16.95 -0.52
N PHE A 261 7.27 -16.97 -1.34
CA PHE A 261 7.14 -16.92 -2.80
C PHE A 261 6.30 -18.09 -3.34
N GLU A 262 6.52 -19.30 -2.83
CA GLU A 262 5.74 -20.48 -3.22
C GLU A 262 4.28 -20.36 -2.79
N GLY A 263 4.00 -19.91 -1.57
CA GLY A 263 2.64 -19.68 -1.09
C GLY A 263 1.90 -18.63 -1.91
N ALA A 264 2.55 -17.50 -2.18
CA ALA A 264 1.99 -16.42 -2.99
C ALA A 264 1.72 -16.86 -4.44
N TYR A 265 2.60 -17.68 -5.02
CA TYR A 265 2.40 -18.27 -6.34
C TYR A 265 1.23 -19.26 -6.34
N ALA A 266 1.16 -20.15 -5.35
CA ALA A 266 0.05 -21.10 -5.24
C ALA A 266 -1.30 -20.40 -5.16
N ARG A 267 -1.40 -19.31 -4.38
CA ARG A 267 -2.63 -18.49 -4.31
C ARG A 267 -2.95 -17.80 -5.64
N PHE A 268 -1.94 -17.27 -6.32
CA PHE A 268 -2.11 -16.67 -7.66
C PHE A 268 -2.67 -17.67 -8.66
N ARG A 269 -2.18 -18.93 -8.64
CA ARG A 269 -2.65 -19.98 -9.56
C ARG A 269 -3.99 -20.62 -9.19
N ALA A 270 -4.42 -20.47 -7.94
CA ALA A 270 -5.72 -20.98 -7.46
C ALA A 270 -6.90 -20.05 -7.78
N VAL A 271 -6.62 -18.92 -8.36
CA VAL A 271 -7.53 -17.86 -8.71
C VAL A 271 -7.67 -17.80 -10.24
#